data_f35d3217e7be419c13b29f2caabc21e1
#
_entry.id   f35d3217e7be419c13b29f2caabc21e1
#
_cell.length_a   1.000
_cell.length_b   1.000
_cell.length_c   1.000
_cell.angle_alpha   90.00
_cell.angle_beta   90.00
_cell.angle_gamma   90.00
#
_symmetry.space_group_name_H-M   'P 1'
#
loop_
_entity.id
_entity.type
_entity.pdbx_description
1 polymer ?
#
loop_
_entity_poly.entity_id
_entity_poly.type
_entity_poly.pdbx_seq_one_letter_code
_entity_poly.pdbx_strand_id
1 'polypeptide(L)'
;MILPGHRVMRLFVLDFGSFDVGPGKRRIGILGFLLQTDQGANILVDTGFDPAYATDYAATDARDRLSDFGRLINFTTAQTAAGQLALLGLTPADISHVILTHGHIDHVGSLPLFTCPIIL
;
A
#
# COMPACT_ATOMS: atom_id res chain seq x y z
N MET A 1 7.39 -21.21 5.23
CA MET A 1 7.39 -20.05 6.13
C MET A 1 8.56 -19.15 5.75
N ILE A 2 8.31 -17.86 5.58
CA ILE A 2 9.27 -16.89 5.05
C ILE A 2 10.37 -16.56 6.05
N LEU A 3 10.00 -16.47 7.32
CA LEU A 3 10.88 -16.07 8.41
C LEU A 3 10.77 -17.07 9.55
N PRO A 4 11.46 -18.24 9.43
CA PRO A 4 11.40 -19.26 10.47
C PRO A 4 11.86 -18.70 11.83
N GLY A 5 11.12 -19.04 12.87
CA GLY A 5 11.42 -18.58 14.23
C GLY A 5 10.95 -17.17 14.56
N HIS A 6 10.46 -16.40 13.59
CA HIS A 6 9.88 -15.09 13.85
C HIS A 6 8.43 -15.21 14.33
N ARG A 7 8.07 -14.30 15.22
CA ARG A 7 6.68 -14.15 15.69
C ARG A 7 6.24 -12.72 15.44
N VAL A 8 5.01 -12.55 15.00
CA VAL A 8 4.43 -11.21 14.85
C VAL A 8 4.14 -10.65 16.22
N MET A 9 4.73 -9.51 16.54
CA MET A 9 4.56 -8.81 17.81
C MET A 9 3.65 -7.61 17.71
N ARG A 10 3.60 -6.98 16.53
CA ARG A 10 2.79 -5.78 16.28
C ARG A 10 2.19 -5.85 14.89
N LEU A 11 0.96 -5.39 14.80
CA LEU A 11 0.26 -5.22 13.52
C LEU A 11 -0.26 -3.80 13.46
N PHE A 12 0.07 -3.09 12.38
CA PHE A 12 -0.46 -1.75 12.11
C PHE A 12 -1.34 -1.81 10.88
N VAL A 13 -2.51 -1.20 10.97
CA VAL A 13 -3.37 -1.01 9.81
C VAL A 13 -2.96 0.27 9.11
N LEU A 14 -2.70 0.18 7.80
CA LEU A 14 -2.28 1.31 6.99
C LEU A 14 -3.47 1.82 6.18
N ASP A 15 -3.61 3.15 6.14
CA ASP A 15 -4.66 3.82 5.37
C ASP A 15 -4.10 4.21 4.01
N PHE A 16 -4.51 3.49 2.97
CA PHE A 16 -4.12 3.74 1.58
C PHE A 16 -5.19 4.50 0.80
N GLY A 17 -6.06 5.23 1.50
CA GLY A 17 -7.09 6.03 0.88
C GLY A 17 -8.43 5.31 0.78
N SER A 18 -9.34 5.92 0.04
CA SER A 18 -10.68 5.36 -0.18
C SER A 18 -11.01 5.41 -1.66
N PHE A 19 -11.85 4.50 -2.11
CA PHE A 19 -12.23 4.40 -3.51
C PHE A 19 -13.75 4.41 -3.66
N ASP A 20 -14.27 5.33 -4.47
CA ASP A 20 -15.68 5.34 -4.85
C ASP A 20 -15.86 4.45 -6.07
N VAL A 21 -16.57 3.35 -5.91
CA VAL A 21 -16.90 2.43 -6.99
C VAL A 21 -18.14 2.93 -7.69
N GLY A 22 -17.95 3.62 -8.80
CA GLY A 22 -19.03 4.27 -9.51
C GLY A 22 -19.58 5.47 -8.74
N PRO A 23 -20.04 6.52 -9.42
CA PRO A 23 -20.53 7.71 -8.75
C PRO A 23 -21.71 7.40 -7.82
N GLY A 24 -21.53 7.70 -6.52
CA GLY A 24 -22.59 7.60 -5.54
C GLY A 24 -23.04 6.19 -5.18
N LYS A 25 -22.33 5.13 -5.62
CA LYS A 25 -22.77 3.76 -5.39
C LYS A 25 -22.17 3.13 -4.15
N ARG A 26 -20.85 3.15 -4.01
CA ARG A 26 -20.18 2.50 -2.89
C ARG A 26 -18.80 3.09 -2.67
N ARG A 27 -18.45 3.26 -1.40
CA ARG A 27 -17.13 3.69 -1.00
C ARG A 27 -16.45 2.55 -0.25
N ILE A 28 -15.22 2.24 -0.62
CA ILE A 28 -14.41 1.22 0.05
C ILE A 28 -13.10 1.84 0.55
N GLY A 29 -12.68 1.42 1.73
CA GLY A 29 -11.35 1.76 2.25
C GLY A 29 -10.30 0.84 1.63
N ILE A 30 -9.17 1.41 1.25
CA ILE A 30 -8.02 0.66 0.76
C ILE A 30 -7.05 0.53 1.91
N LEU A 31 -6.84 -0.68 2.37
CA LEU A 31 -6.02 -0.96 3.54
C LEU A 31 -4.80 -1.80 3.19
N GLY A 32 -3.73 -1.56 3.91
CA GLY A 32 -2.60 -2.46 3.98
C GLY A 32 -2.25 -2.72 5.42
N PHE A 33 -1.23 -3.53 5.64
CA PHE A 33 -0.82 -3.90 6.98
C PHE A 33 0.69 -3.90 7.09
N LEU A 34 1.19 -3.48 8.23
CA LEU A 34 2.59 -3.67 8.59
C LEU A 34 2.67 -4.62 9.77
N LEU A 35 3.44 -5.68 9.60
CA LEU A 35 3.70 -6.66 10.64
C LEU A 35 5.13 -6.49 11.11
N GLN A 36 5.32 -6.36 12.42
CA GLN A 36 6.66 -6.34 13.02
C GLN A 36 6.87 -7.61 13.83
N THR A 37 8.00 -8.25 13.61
CA THR A 37 8.34 -9.49 14.30
C THR A 37 9.18 -9.21 15.55
N ASP A 38 9.27 -10.20 16.41
CA ASP A 38 10.11 -10.16 17.62
C ASP A 38 11.60 -10.10 17.32
N GLN A 39 12.00 -10.37 16.07
CA GLN A 39 13.40 -10.32 15.63
C GLN A 39 13.69 -9.12 14.75
N GLY A 40 12.82 -8.12 14.75
CA GLY A 40 13.05 -6.84 14.09
C GLY A 40 12.75 -6.81 12.61
N ALA A 41 12.06 -7.81 12.06
CA ALA A 41 11.64 -7.77 10.66
C ALA A 41 10.37 -6.91 10.50
N ASN A 42 10.30 -6.19 9.39
CA ASN A 42 9.13 -5.41 8.98
C ASN A 42 8.55 -6.01 7.72
N ILE A 43 7.33 -6.53 7.79
CA ILE A 43 6.67 -7.16 6.67
C ILE A 43 5.50 -6.28 6.25
N LEU A 44 5.54 -5.80 5.01
CA LEU A 44 4.46 -4.99 4.46
C LEU A 44 3.51 -5.86 3.66
N VAL A 45 2.22 -5.79 3.96
CA VAL A 45 1.17 -6.47 3.20
C VAL A 45 0.47 -5.43 2.35
N ASP A 46 0.62 -5.55 1.04
CA ASP A 46 0.15 -4.63 0.01
C ASP A 46 0.83 -3.26 0.05
N THR A 47 0.85 -2.56 -1.07
CA THR A 47 1.58 -1.30 -1.22
C THR A 47 0.70 -0.11 -1.64
N GLY A 48 -0.61 -0.30 -1.72
CA GLY A 48 -1.55 0.76 -2.07
C GLY A 48 -1.48 1.19 -3.52
N PHE A 49 -2.00 2.38 -3.79
CA PHE A 49 -1.97 2.99 -5.12
C PHE A 49 -0.62 3.62 -5.41
N ASP A 50 -0.36 3.83 -6.71
CA ASP A 50 0.82 4.57 -7.18
C ASP A 50 0.83 5.97 -6.54
N PRO A 51 1.96 6.39 -5.95
CA PRO A 51 2.08 7.72 -5.36
C PRO A 51 1.77 8.88 -6.31
N ALA A 52 1.89 8.65 -7.62
CA ALA A 52 1.57 9.65 -8.63
C ALA A 52 0.10 10.11 -8.58
N TYR A 53 -0.81 9.29 -8.04
CA TYR A 53 -2.19 9.73 -7.82
C TYR A 53 -2.30 10.87 -6.83
N ALA A 54 -1.34 11.04 -5.94
CA ALA A 54 -1.33 12.13 -4.99
C ALA A 54 -0.75 13.43 -5.56
N THR A 55 0.01 13.36 -6.65
CA THR A 55 0.72 14.50 -7.23
C THR A 55 0.19 14.90 -8.60
N ASP A 56 -0.25 13.95 -9.41
CA ASP A 56 -0.82 14.20 -10.74
C ASP A 56 -1.88 13.15 -11.05
N TYR A 57 -3.03 13.33 -10.44
CA TYR A 57 -4.14 12.38 -10.57
C TYR A 57 -4.59 12.23 -12.03
N ALA A 58 -4.73 13.34 -12.74
CA ALA A 58 -5.28 13.32 -14.10
C ALA A 58 -4.41 12.52 -15.06
N ALA A 59 -3.08 12.72 -15.04
CA ALA A 59 -2.17 11.99 -15.91
C ALA A 59 -2.10 10.51 -15.52
N THR A 60 -2.12 10.22 -14.23
CA THR A 60 -2.05 8.85 -13.70
C THR A 60 -3.33 8.07 -14.05
N ASP A 61 -4.48 8.72 -13.89
CA ASP A 61 -5.78 8.16 -14.28
C ASP A 61 -5.84 7.90 -15.79
N ALA A 62 -5.33 8.81 -16.60
CA ALA A 62 -5.28 8.63 -18.05
C ALA A 62 -4.43 7.40 -18.43
N ARG A 63 -3.31 7.18 -17.74
CA ARG A 63 -2.45 6.02 -17.96
C ARG A 63 -3.14 4.72 -17.57
N ASP A 64 -3.76 4.69 -16.40
CA ASP A 64 -4.30 3.48 -15.80
C ASP A 64 -5.78 3.25 -16.11
N ARG A 65 -6.47 4.29 -16.60
CA ARG A 65 -7.92 4.28 -16.86
C ARG A 65 -8.73 3.92 -15.62
N LEU A 66 -8.30 4.45 -14.48
CA LEU A 66 -8.95 4.17 -13.20
C LEU A 66 -10.40 4.68 -13.17
N SER A 67 -10.67 5.79 -13.87
CA SER A 67 -12.02 6.35 -13.94
C SER A 67 -13.05 5.41 -14.60
N ASP A 68 -12.59 4.39 -15.35
CA ASP A 68 -13.51 3.36 -15.87
C ASP A 68 -14.12 2.53 -14.72
N PHE A 69 -13.51 2.51 -13.56
CA PHE A 69 -13.94 1.73 -12.40
C PHE A 69 -14.49 2.58 -11.27
N GLY A 70 -14.00 3.80 -11.14
CA GLY A 70 -14.40 4.69 -10.06
C GLY A 70 -13.40 5.81 -9.85
N ARG A 71 -13.32 6.32 -8.62
CA ARG A 71 -12.45 7.44 -8.27
C ARG A 71 -11.75 7.21 -6.94
N LEU A 72 -10.44 7.40 -6.93
CA LEU A 72 -9.66 7.40 -5.69
C LEU A 72 -9.87 8.72 -4.96
N ILE A 73 -10.24 8.65 -3.69
CA ILE A 73 -10.49 9.80 -2.83
C ILE A 73 -9.70 9.67 -1.54
N ASN A 74 -9.57 10.79 -0.82
CA ASN A 74 -8.81 10.83 0.43
C ASN A 74 -7.39 10.27 0.27
N PHE A 75 -6.76 10.57 -0.89
CA PHE A 75 -5.44 10.07 -1.20
C PHE A 75 -4.49 11.25 -1.41
N THR A 76 -3.67 11.50 -0.41
CA THR A 76 -2.56 12.46 -0.45
C THR A 76 -1.24 11.68 -0.30
N THR A 77 -0.12 12.39 -0.29
CA THR A 77 1.17 11.74 -0.05
C THR A 77 1.19 10.97 1.28
N ALA A 78 0.38 11.38 2.26
CA ALA A 78 0.26 10.68 3.54
C ALA A 78 -0.34 9.27 3.39
N GLN A 79 -1.21 9.04 2.42
CA GLN A 79 -1.84 7.73 2.18
C GLN A 79 -1.04 6.85 1.22
N THR A 80 0.09 7.31 0.71
CA THR A 80 1.00 6.43 -0.03
C THR A 80 1.66 5.44 0.92
N ALA A 81 2.20 4.35 0.38
CA ALA A 81 2.92 3.37 1.21
C ALA A 81 4.06 4.05 1.97
N ALA A 82 4.87 4.87 1.29
CA ALA A 82 5.95 5.60 1.95
C ALA A 82 5.43 6.56 3.02
N GLY A 83 4.32 7.25 2.75
CA GLY A 83 3.71 8.18 3.71
C GLY A 83 3.22 7.48 4.98
N GLN A 84 2.57 6.33 4.82
CA GLN A 84 2.10 5.56 5.97
C GLN A 84 3.26 4.95 6.77
N LEU A 85 4.30 4.47 6.10
CA LEU A 85 5.50 4.00 6.80
C LEU A 85 6.19 5.12 7.57
N ALA A 86 6.21 6.34 7.02
CA ALA A 86 6.80 7.50 7.70
C ALA A 86 6.11 7.81 9.02
N LEU A 87 4.80 7.58 9.15
CA LEU A 87 4.08 7.74 10.41
C LEU A 87 4.60 6.81 11.50
N LEU A 88 5.19 5.69 11.10
CA LEU A 88 5.77 4.70 12.02
C LEU A 88 7.29 4.87 12.18
N GLY A 89 7.85 5.93 11.60
CA GLY A 89 9.29 6.17 11.64
C GLY A 89 10.08 5.27 10.70
N LEU A 90 9.43 4.71 9.68
CA LEU A 90 10.05 3.76 8.74
C LEU A 90 10.16 4.35 7.34
N THR A 91 11.10 3.81 6.58
CA THR A 91 11.26 4.08 5.15
C THR A 91 11.08 2.78 4.37
N PRO A 92 10.90 2.84 3.03
CA PRO A 92 10.85 1.61 2.23
C PRO A 92 12.07 0.70 2.41
N ALA A 93 13.24 1.27 2.69
CA ALA A 93 14.47 0.49 2.91
C ALA A 93 14.41 -0.36 4.20
N ASP A 94 13.54 0.00 5.14
CA ASP A 94 13.37 -0.74 6.40
C ASP A 94 12.50 -1.99 6.23
N ILE A 95 11.87 -2.18 5.09
CA ILE A 95 10.97 -3.30 4.85
C ILE A 95 11.78 -4.54 4.47
N SER A 96 11.54 -5.61 5.22
CA SER A 96 12.25 -6.90 5.03
C SER A 96 11.62 -7.75 3.92
N HIS A 97 10.30 -7.73 3.83
CA HIS A 97 9.52 -8.51 2.86
C HIS A 97 8.23 -7.77 2.53
N VAL A 98 7.78 -7.90 1.28
CA VAL A 98 6.46 -7.44 0.85
C VAL A 98 5.62 -8.66 0.49
N ILE A 99 4.42 -8.73 1.03
CA ILE A 99 3.43 -9.75 0.68
C ILE A 99 2.32 -9.05 -0.11
N LEU A 100 2.00 -9.58 -1.28
CA LEU A 100 0.89 -9.08 -2.09
C LEU A 100 -0.29 -10.04 -1.97
N THR A 101 -1.45 -9.50 -1.61
CA THR A 101 -2.68 -10.30 -1.55
C THR A 101 -3.18 -10.62 -2.95
N HIS A 102 -3.03 -9.68 -3.90
CA HIS A 102 -3.28 -9.88 -5.32
C HIS A 102 -2.61 -8.76 -6.13
N GLY A 103 -2.66 -8.85 -7.46
CA GLY A 103 -1.94 -7.95 -8.35
C GLY A 103 -2.72 -6.73 -8.86
N HIS A 104 -3.83 -6.34 -8.24
CA HIS A 104 -4.58 -5.15 -8.65
C HIS A 104 -3.82 -3.87 -8.31
N ILE A 105 -4.09 -2.80 -9.05
CA ILE A 105 -3.33 -1.55 -8.96
C ILE A 105 -3.42 -0.86 -7.59
N ASP A 106 -4.46 -1.13 -6.83
CA ASP A 106 -4.64 -0.61 -5.47
C ASP A 106 -3.81 -1.38 -4.42
N HIS A 107 -3.08 -2.40 -4.83
CA HIS A 107 -2.24 -3.22 -3.96
C HIS A 107 -0.76 -3.23 -4.36
N VAL A 108 -0.45 -2.92 -5.61
CA VAL A 108 0.92 -2.99 -6.16
C VAL A 108 1.49 -1.63 -6.56
N GLY A 109 0.78 -0.55 -6.29
CA GLY A 109 1.10 0.78 -6.84
C GLY A 109 2.45 1.34 -6.41
N SER A 110 2.94 1.01 -5.22
CA SER A 110 4.24 1.47 -4.74
C SER A 110 5.31 0.37 -4.77
N LEU A 111 5.04 -0.75 -5.43
CA LEU A 111 5.96 -1.88 -5.47
C LEU A 111 7.39 -1.51 -5.90
N PRO A 112 7.60 -0.61 -6.89
CA PRO A 112 8.96 -0.24 -7.30
C PRO A 112 9.81 0.40 -6.21
N LEU A 113 9.24 0.87 -5.11
CA LEU A 113 10.00 1.46 -4.01
C LEU A 113 10.73 0.41 -3.16
N PHE A 114 10.38 -0.85 -3.29
CA PHE A 114 10.88 -1.91 -2.42
C PHE A 114 11.87 -2.79 -3.15
N THR A 115 13.04 -3.02 -2.52
CA THR A 115 14.12 -3.85 -3.08
C THR A 115 14.23 -5.20 -2.38
N CYS A 116 13.39 -5.44 -1.37
CA CYS A 116 13.34 -6.68 -0.63
C CYS A 116 12.61 -7.78 -1.42
N PRO A 117 12.63 -9.05 -0.93
CA PRO A 117 11.83 -10.11 -1.51
C PRO A 117 10.34 -9.78 -1.49
N ILE A 118 9.68 -10.11 -2.60
CA ILE A 118 8.25 -9.90 -2.79
C ILE A 118 7.59 -11.25 -2.97
N ILE A 119 6.53 -11.49 -2.20
CA ILE A 119 5.83 -12.76 -2.17
C ILE A 119 4.38 -12.52 -2.59
N LEU A 120 3.98 -13.27 -3.55
CA LEU A 120 2.62 -13.20 -4.08
C LEU A 120 1.77 -14.35 -3.54
#